data_7058e177eb3e9b2b09c4131b940e4d95
#
_entry.id   7058e177eb3e9b2b09c4131b940e4d95
#
_cell.length_a   1.000
_cell.length_b   1.000
_cell.length_c   1.000
_cell.angle_alpha   90.00
_cell.angle_beta   90.00
_cell.angle_gamma   90.00
#
_symmetry.space_group_name_H-M   'P 1'
#
loop_
_entity.id
_entity.type
_entity.pdbx_description
1 polymer ?
#
loop_
_entity_poly.entity_id
_entity_poly.type
_entity_poly.pdbx_seq_one_letter_code
_entity_poly.pdbx_strand_id
1 'polypeptide(L)'
;MKKTITTIVVVSSVILIGTKAYQTSSNPMLGMTGAPGEQNCTQCHSSNPINSGSGNVEIVFNNGSNSFQSGQTYPVTVKVSQSGISKFGFEITSVASSNTTTGAGTFASTNTNVTVGSQGGKSYALQKVAAATSGSGTFTFDWTAPATSQGDITFYASG
;
A
#
# COMPACT_ATOMS: atom_id res chain seq x y z
N MET A 1 -16.68 -60.26 42.40
CA MET A 1 -15.58 -59.76 41.58
C MET A 1 -16.05 -58.41 40.97
N LYS A 2 -15.46 -57.29 41.41
CA LYS A 2 -15.75 -55.94 40.87
C LYS A 2 -14.82 -55.69 39.68
N LYS A 3 -15.40 -55.44 38.52
CA LYS A 3 -14.62 -55.06 37.31
C LYS A 3 -14.52 -53.55 37.28
N THR A 4 -13.34 -53.03 37.33
CA THR A 4 -13.02 -51.59 37.21
C THR A 4 -12.83 -51.26 35.73
N ILE A 5 -13.57 -50.29 35.19
CA ILE A 5 -13.43 -49.77 33.84
C ILE A 5 -12.52 -48.53 33.93
N THR A 6 -11.34 -48.59 33.31
CA THR A 6 -10.44 -47.43 33.19
C THR A 6 -10.76 -46.72 31.88
N THR A 7 -11.29 -45.50 31.99
CA THR A 7 -11.52 -44.62 30.81
C THR A 7 -10.26 -43.82 30.54
N ILE A 8 -9.63 -44.04 29.38
CA ILE A 8 -8.50 -43.25 28.91
C ILE A 8 -9.06 -42.11 28.08
N VAL A 9 -8.94 -40.87 28.56
CA VAL A 9 -9.27 -39.64 27.81
C VAL A 9 -8.02 -39.20 27.03
N VAL A 10 -8.03 -39.38 25.72
CA VAL A 10 -7.00 -38.88 24.82
C VAL A 10 -7.34 -37.43 24.49
N VAL A 11 -6.63 -36.48 25.13
CA VAL A 11 -6.73 -35.05 24.79
C VAL A 11 -5.89 -34.82 23.55
N SER A 12 -6.55 -34.68 22.41
CA SER A 12 -5.90 -34.33 21.14
C SER A 12 -5.69 -32.79 21.09
N SER A 13 -4.47 -32.35 21.33
CA SER A 13 -4.09 -30.94 21.19
C SER A 13 -4.02 -30.60 19.71
N VAL A 14 -5.00 -29.87 19.18
CA VAL A 14 -4.92 -29.29 17.85
C VAL A 14 -3.97 -28.09 17.92
N ILE A 15 -2.75 -28.28 17.44
CA ILE A 15 -1.80 -27.16 17.25
C ILE A 15 -2.27 -26.39 16.01
N LEU A 16 -2.91 -25.24 16.20
CA LEU A 16 -3.17 -24.26 15.14
C LEU A 16 -1.82 -23.65 14.73
N ILE A 17 -1.19 -24.21 13.71
CA ILE A 17 -0.06 -23.58 13.05
C ILE A 17 -0.65 -22.45 12.20
N GLY A 18 -0.60 -21.21 12.75
CA GLY A 18 -0.93 -20.02 11.99
C GLY A 18 0.02 -19.90 10.80
N THR A 19 -0.46 -20.15 9.59
CA THR A 19 0.30 -19.84 8.36
C THR A 19 0.37 -18.32 8.24
N LYS A 20 1.56 -17.75 8.47
CA LYS A 20 1.82 -16.36 8.08
C LYS A 20 1.76 -16.30 6.56
N ALA A 21 0.77 -15.59 6.02
CA ALA A 21 0.74 -15.30 4.60
C ALA A 21 1.97 -14.42 4.28
N TYR A 22 2.91 -14.97 3.51
CA TYR A 22 4.03 -14.20 3.00
C TYR A 22 3.51 -13.24 1.94
N GLN A 23 3.60 -11.94 2.21
CA GLN A 23 3.34 -10.92 1.20
C GLN A 23 4.47 -10.95 0.18
N THR A 24 4.13 -10.97 -1.10
CA THR A 24 5.09 -11.01 -2.19
C THR A 24 5.20 -9.64 -2.86
N SER A 25 6.25 -9.42 -3.64
CA SER A 25 6.43 -8.19 -4.42
C SER A 25 5.31 -7.92 -5.44
N SER A 26 4.49 -8.92 -5.73
CA SER A 26 3.34 -8.80 -6.64
C SER A 26 1.98 -8.67 -5.92
N ASN A 27 1.97 -8.72 -4.59
CA ASN A 27 0.77 -8.53 -3.77
C ASN A 27 1.16 -7.95 -2.40
N PRO A 28 1.58 -6.68 -2.35
CA PRO A 28 1.92 -6.04 -1.09
C PRO A 28 0.71 -5.89 -0.16
N MET A 29 0.98 -5.71 1.12
CA MET A 29 -0.04 -5.44 2.14
C MET A 29 -0.54 -4.01 1.97
N LEU A 30 -1.85 -3.78 2.09
CA LEU A 30 -2.42 -2.43 2.08
C LEU A 30 -2.18 -1.69 3.40
N GLY A 31 -2.12 -0.36 3.33
CA GLY A 31 -1.94 0.51 4.50
C GLY A 31 -0.47 0.69 4.90
N MET A 32 0.45 0.63 3.94
CA MET A 32 1.89 0.82 4.15
C MET A 32 2.40 2.14 3.56
N THR A 33 1.54 3.14 3.39
CA THR A 33 1.87 4.41 2.73
C THR A 33 2.53 5.44 3.67
N GLY A 34 2.46 5.24 4.98
CA GLY A 34 2.85 6.24 5.96
C GLY A 34 1.84 7.37 6.16
N ALA A 35 0.62 7.24 5.61
CA ALA A 35 -0.48 8.16 5.89
C ALA A 35 -0.87 8.10 7.39
N PRO A 36 -1.55 9.13 7.92
CA PRO A 36 -2.00 9.12 9.30
C PRO A 36 -2.77 7.84 9.66
N GLY A 37 -2.30 7.16 10.72
CA GLY A 37 -2.84 5.89 11.19
C GLY A 37 -2.36 4.65 10.42
N GLU A 38 -1.45 4.81 9.44
CA GLU A 38 -0.86 3.71 8.68
C GLU A 38 0.59 3.43 9.07
N GLN A 39 1.04 2.25 8.73
CA GLN A 39 2.44 1.85 8.77
C GLN A 39 3.14 2.31 7.47
N ASN A 40 4.40 1.93 7.31
CA ASN A 40 5.18 2.12 6.11
C ASN A 40 6.06 0.89 5.82
N CYS A 41 6.82 0.91 4.74
CA CYS A 41 7.64 -0.22 4.30
C CYS A 41 8.64 -0.72 5.35
N THR A 42 9.04 0.12 6.33
CA THR A 42 9.97 -0.31 7.40
C THR A 42 9.36 -1.29 8.39
N GLN A 43 8.04 -1.50 8.38
CA GLN A 43 7.40 -2.56 9.16
C GLN A 43 7.94 -3.96 8.82
N CYS A 44 8.30 -4.18 7.55
CA CYS A 44 8.88 -5.44 7.08
C CYS A 44 10.34 -5.27 6.61
N HIS A 45 10.74 -4.08 6.17
CA HIS A 45 12.08 -3.73 5.68
C HIS A 45 12.83 -2.88 6.71
N SER A 46 13.15 -3.47 7.87
CA SER A 46 13.67 -2.75 9.04
C SER A 46 15.19 -2.62 9.10
N SER A 47 15.91 -2.98 8.04
CA SER A 47 17.38 -2.92 8.01
C SER A 47 17.93 -1.50 8.11
N ASN A 48 17.15 -0.50 7.72
CA ASN A 48 17.51 0.91 7.77
C ASN A 48 16.35 1.74 8.33
N PRO A 49 16.64 2.87 8.99
CA PRO A 49 15.60 3.82 9.40
C PRO A 49 14.85 4.38 8.20
N ILE A 50 13.61 4.81 8.42
CA ILE A 50 12.81 5.49 7.38
C ILE A 50 13.56 6.74 6.87
N ASN A 51 13.52 6.96 5.56
CA ASN A 51 14.14 8.10 4.87
C ASN A 51 15.66 8.26 5.13
N SER A 52 16.37 7.18 5.48
CA SER A 52 17.81 7.24 5.75
C SER A 52 18.69 6.95 4.54
N GLY A 53 18.12 6.50 3.43
CA GLY A 53 18.85 6.15 2.21
C GLY A 53 18.96 7.32 1.22
N SER A 54 19.66 7.06 0.12
CA SER A 54 19.75 7.98 -1.04
C SER A 54 18.59 7.80 -2.03
N GLY A 55 17.64 6.91 -1.73
CA GLY A 55 16.45 6.70 -2.53
C GLY A 55 15.48 7.89 -2.45
N ASN A 56 14.65 8.01 -3.48
CA ASN A 56 13.62 9.05 -3.55
C ASN A 56 12.30 8.48 -4.05
N VAL A 57 11.20 8.95 -3.46
CA VAL A 57 9.84 8.72 -3.95
C VAL A 57 9.28 10.08 -4.36
N GLU A 58 8.93 10.20 -5.62
CA GLU A 58 8.36 11.40 -6.23
C GLU A 58 6.92 11.13 -6.67
N ILE A 59 6.00 12.04 -6.34
CA ILE A 59 4.61 12.01 -6.78
C ILE A 59 4.40 13.17 -7.74
N VAL A 60 3.97 12.87 -8.96
CA VAL A 60 3.60 13.87 -9.97
C VAL A 60 2.10 13.75 -10.22
N PHE A 61 1.35 14.75 -9.80
CA PHE A 61 -0.09 14.86 -10.03
C PHE A 61 -0.35 15.70 -11.27
N ASN A 62 -1.24 15.23 -12.16
CA ASN A 62 -1.74 15.95 -13.33
C ASN A 62 -0.65 16.74 -14.08
N ASN A 63 0.45 16.05 -14.46
CA ASN A 63 1.59 16.63 -15.17
C ASN A 63 2.25 17.83 -14.45
N GLY A 64 2.24 17.84 -13.12
CA GLY A 64 2.86 18.87 -12.30
C GLY A 64 1.91 19.96 -11.82
N SER A 65 0.59 19.86 -12.11
CA SER A 65 -0.43 20.71 -11.48
C SER A 65 -0.59 20.34 -10.00
N ASN A 66 -1.06 21.30 -9.21
CA ASN A 66 -1.43 21.09 -7.80
C ASN A 66 -2.91 21.42 -7.52
N SER A 67 -3.73 21.50 -8.56
CA SER A 67 -5.15 21.81 -8.44
C SER A 67 -6.04 20.76 -9.10
N PHE A 68 -7.21 20.55 -8.54
CA PHE A 68 -8.20 19.62 -9.04
C PHE A 68 -9.62 20.18 -8.93
N GLN A 69 -10.55 19.57 -9.66
CA GLN A 69 -12.00 19.82 -9.55
C GLN A 69 -12.69 18.58 -9.03
N SER A 70 -13.70 18.74 -8.19
CA SER A 70 -14.50 17.63 -7.66
C SER A 70 -15.06 16.74 -8.77
N GLY A 71 -14.98 15.43 -8.56
CA GLY A 71 -15.50 14.42 -9.49
C GLY A 71 -14.68 14.21 -10.76
N GLN A 72 -13.62 14.98 -10.99
CA GLN A 72 -12.78 14.82 -12.18
C GLN A 72 -11.67 13.79 -11.95
N THR A 73 -11.22 13.16 -13.02
CA THR A 73 -10.15 12.16 -13.02
C THR A 73 -8.84 12.77 -13.54
N TYR A 74 -7.74 12.47 -12.89
CA TYR A 74 -6.42 13.00 -13.18
C TYR A 74 -5.36 11.90 -13.19
N PRO A 75 -4.38 11.98 -14.11
CA PRO A 75 -3.23 11.08 -14.09
C PRO A 75 -2.34 11.38 -12.88
N VAL A 76 -1.89 10.32 -12.22
CA VAL A 76 -0.89 10.37 -11.14
C VAL A 76 0.25 9.45 -11.51
N THR A 77 1.48 9.94 -11.30
CA THR A 77 2.70 9.15 -11.48
C THR A 77 3.47 9.10 -10.18
N VAL A 78 3.87 7.89 -9.77
CA VAL A 78 4.84 7.68 -8.69
C VAL A 78 6.13 7.19 -9.32
N LYS A 79 7.24 7.87 -9.02
CA LYS A 79 8.59 7.46 -9.40
C LYS A 79 9.38 7.13 -8.16
N VAL A 80 9.90 5.91 -8.10
CA VAL A 80 10.79 5.45 -7.04
C VAL A 80 12.17 5.29 -7.65
N SER A 81 13.20 5.87 -7.03
CA SER A 81 14.55 5.84 -7.59
C SER A 81 15.61 5.64 -6.52
N GLN A 82 16.61 4.82 -6.86
CA GLN A 82 17.83 4.64 -6.08
C GLN A 82 18.92 4.05 -6.96
N SER A 83 20.11 4.63 -6.92
CA SER A 83 21.27 4.12 -7.66
C SER A 83 21.62 2.70 -7.21
N GLY A 84 21.97 1.84 -8.16
CA GLY A 84 22.38 0.46 -7.90
C GLY A 84 21.22 -0.53 -7.62
N ILE A 85 19.99 -0.04 -7.56
CA ILE A 85 18.80 -0.89 -7.39
C ILE A 85 18.15 -1.15 -8.76
N SER A 86 17.58 -2.35 -8.91
CA SER A 86 16.96 -2.81 -10.16
C SER A 86 15.51 -3.28 -10.02
N LYS A 87 14.95 -3.25 -8.82
CA LYS A 87 13.54 -3.60 -8.57
C LYS A 87 12.91 -2.58 -7.65
N PHE A 88 11.80 -2.02 -8.11
CA PHE A 88 11.07 -0.95 -7.42
C PHE A 88 9.61 -1.34 -7.25
N GLY A 89 9.05 -0.97 -6.12
CA GLY A 89 7.64 -1.06 -5.82
C GLY A 89 7.14 0.23 -5.20
N PHE A 90 5.83 0.36 -5.03
CA PHE A 90 5.21 1.50 -4.38
C PHE A 90 3.84 1.16 -3.81
N GLU A 91 3.39 1.96 -2.89
CA GLU A 91 2.01 2.08 -2.48
C GLU A 91 1.66 3.55 -2.24
N ILE A 92 0.46 3.97 -2.62
CA ILE A 92 -0.03 5.33 -2.43
C ILE A 92 -1.49 5.33 -1.99
N THR A 93 -1.82 6.29 -1.13
CA THR A 93 -3.21 6.65 -0.79
C THR A 93 -3.38 8.15 -0.79
N SER A 94 -4.63 8.62 -0.69
CA SER A 94 -4.97 10.03 -0.58
C SER A 94 -5.99 10.25 0.52
N VAL A 95 -5.82 11.32 1.30
CA VAL A 95 -6.71 11.72 2.38
C VAL A 95 -6.98 13.21 2.33
N ALA A 96 -8.13 13.64 2.80
CA ALA A 96 -8.43 15.06 2.97
C ALA A 96 -7.74 15.59 4.23
N SER A 97 -7.23 16.81 4.20
CA SER A 97 -6.62 17.47 5.37
C SER A 97 -7.60 17.66 6.51
N SER A 98 -8.89 17.76 6.21
CA SER A 98 -9.99 17.88 7.19
C SER A 98 -10.35 16.54 7.86
N ASN A 99 -10.04 15.40 7.23
CA ASN A 99 -10.29 14.06 7.76
C ASN A 99 -9.27 13.06 7.21
N THR A 100 -8.27 12.75 8.01
CA THR A 100 -7.17 11.85 7.62
C THR A 100 -7.47 10.37 7.91
N THR A 101 -8.60 10.04 8.49
CA THR A 101 -8.97 8.65 8.83
C THR A 101 -9.60 7.89 7.67
N THR A 102 -10.21 8.61 6.73
CA THR A 102 -10.83 8.05 5.52
C THR A 102 -10.11 8.56 4.26
N GLY A 103 -10.21 7.78 3.18
CA GLY A 103 -9.65 8.17 1.89
C GLY A 103 -10.42 9.32 1.24
N ALA A 104 -9.73 10.07 0.41
CA ALA A 104 -10.29 11.13 -0.41
C ALA A 104 -10.08 10.84 -1.89
N GLY A 105 -11.16 10.53 -2.61
CA GLY A 105 -11.11 10.06 -3.98
C GLY A 105 -10.79 8.58 -4.12
N THR A 106 -10.65 8.13 -5.36
CA THR A 106 -10.43 6.71 -5.71
C THR A 106 -9.37 6.57 -6.78
N PHE A 107 -8.59 5.49 -6.69
CA PHE A 107 -7.60 5.15 -7.72
C PHE A 107 -8.15 4.15 -8.71
N ALA A 108 -7.68 4.23 -9.96
CA ALA A 108 -7.94 3.28 -11.03
C ALA A 108 -6.64 2.91 -11.75
N SER A 109 -6.46 1.61 -12.02
CA SER A 109 -5.31 1.14 -12.80
C SER A 109 -5.52 1.45 -14.28
N THR A 110 -4.51 2.02 -14.92
CA THR A 110 -4.48 2.27 -16.37
C THR A 110 -3.52 1.35 -17.12
N ASN A 111 -2.80 0.49 -16.39
CA ASN A 111 -1.82 -0.43 -16.97
C ASN A 111 -1.68 -1.72 -16.15
N THR A 112 -0.94 -2.69 -16.68
CA THR A 112 -0.79 -4.03 -16.08
C THR A 112 0.16 -4.07 -14.88
N ASN A 113 0.96 -3.02 -14.65
CA ASN A 113 1.97 -2.98 -13.60
C ASN A 113 1.43 -2.44 -12.27
N VAL A 114 0.24 -1.81 -12.32
CA VAL A 114 -0.44 -1.23 -11.17
C VAL A 114 -1.71 -2.02 -10.87
N THR A 115 -2.00 -2.24 -9.64
CA THR A 115 -3.29 -2.72 -9.14
C THR A 115 -3.85 -1.72 -8.15
N VAL A 116 -5.15 -1.83 -7.87
CA VAL A 116 -5.83 -0.99 -6.88
C VAL A 116 -6.49 -1.86 -5.83
N GLY A 117 -6.59 -1.33 -4.63
CA GLY A 117 -7.23 -1.98 -3.51
C GLY A 117 -7.95 -0.98 -2.61
N SER A 118 -8.71 -1.48 -1.65
CA SER A 118 -9.35 -0.65 -0.63
C SER A 118 -9.28 -1.31 0.73
N GLN A 119 -9.01 -0.52 1.76
CA GLN A 119 -8.97 -0.95 3.15
C GLN A 119 -9.29 0.23 4.08
N GLY A 120 -10.08 -0.01 5.12
CA GLY A 120 -10.36 1.01 6.15
C GLY A 120 -10.99 2.29 5.60
N GLY A 121 -11.75 2.23 4.51
CA GLY A 121 -12.35 3.41 3.87
C GLY A 121 -11.40 4.22 3.01
N LYS A 122 -10.17 3.74 2.78
CA LYS A 122 -9.20 4.35 1.87
C LYS A 122 -9.06 3.53 0.58
N SER A 123 -8.78 4.21 -0.53
CA SER A 123 -8.37 3.62 -1.80
C SER A 123 -6.84 3.64 -1.90
N TYR A 124 -6.26 2.65 -2.55
CA TYR A 124 -4.82 2.50 -2.75
C TYR A 124 -4.51 2.17 -4.19
N ALA A 125 -3.40 2.70 -4.70
CA ALA A 125 -2.73 2.16 -5.87
C ALA A 125 -1.37 1.60 -5.46
N LEU A 126 -0.99 0.45 -6.00
CA LEU A 126 0.23 -0.26 -5.62
C LEU A 126 0.77 -1.06 -6.81
N GLN A 127 2.05 -1.45 -6.75
CA GLN A 127 2.59 -2.29 -7.81
C GLN A 127 1.90 -3.66 -7.84
N LYS A 128 1.51 -4.09 -9.03
CA LYS A 128 1.14 -5.49 -9.30
C LYS A 128 2.39 -6.30 -9.67
N VAL A 129 3.31 -5.66 -10.38
CA VAL A 129 4.60 -6.22 -10.74
C VAL A 129 5.65 -5.17 -10.43
N ALA A 130 6.69 -5.55 -9.70
CA ALA A 130 7.80 -4.65 -9.42
C ALA A 130 8.43 -4.17 -10.74
N ALA A 131 8.67 -2.88 -10.86
CA ALA A 131 9.39 -2.34 -12.00
C ALA A 131 10.83 -2.87 -11.99
N ALA A 132 11.22 -3.56 -13.05
CA ALA A 132 12.55 -4.15 -13.23
C ALA A 132 13.36 -3.27 -14.19
N THR A 133 13.89 -2.16 -13.69
CA THR A 133 14.70 -1.20 -14.45
C THR A 133 15.91 -0.76 -13.64
N SER A 134 16.95 -0.26 -14.29
CA SER A 134 18.13 0.21 -13.58
C SER A 134 17.90 1.63 -13.03
N GLY A 135 18.02 1.78 -11.73
CA GLY A 135 18.06 3.07 -11.03
C GLY A 135 16.70 3.72 -10.74
N SER A 136 15.62 3.36 -11.40
CA SER A 136 14.28 3.89 -11.08
C SER A 136 13.14 3.03 -11.63
N GLY A 137 11.99 3.04 -10.94
CA GLY A 137 10.70 2.50 -11.38
C GLY A 137 9.66 3.62 -11.48
N THR A 138 8.84 3.59 -12.53
CA THR A 138 7.76 4.57 -12.74
C THR A 138 6.42 3.86 -12.86
N PHE A 139 5.43 4.35 -12.15
CA PHE A 139 4.08 3.78 -12.07
C PHE A 139 3.07 4.90 -12.33
N THR A 140 2.23 4.72 -13.35
CA THR A 140 1.19 5.69 -13.72
C THR A 140 -0.19 5.05 -13.56
N PHE A 141 -1.14 5.79 -13.04
CA PHE A 141 -2.51 5.39 -12.77
C PHE A 141 -3.39 6.63 -12.69
N ASP A 142 -4.69 6.45 -12.62
CA ASP A 142 -5.63 7.55 -12.48
C ASP A 142 -6.10 7.71 -11.04
N TRP A 143 -6.40 8.95 -10.67
CA TRP A 143 -7.09 9.31 -9.44
C TRP A 143 -8.32 10.15 -9.76
N THR A 144 -9.48 9.73 -9.25
CA THR A 144 -10.73 10.48 -9.37
C THR A 144 -10.98 11.22 -8.07
N ALA A 145 -11.12 12.54 -8.15
CA ALA A 145 -11.40 13.39 -7.01
C ALA A 145 -12.77 13.07 -6.38
N PRO A 146 -12.95 13.32 -5.08
CA PRO A 146 -14.27 13.21 -4.44
C PRO A 146 -15.32 14.04 -5.17
N ALA A 147 -16.54 13.52 -5.28
CA ALA A 147 -17.65 14.21 -5.95
C ALA A 147 -18.05 15.53 -5.27
N THR A 148 -17.80 15.62 -3.95
CA THR A 148 -17.98 16.84 -3.16
C THR A 148 -16.64 17.33 -2.64
N SER A 149 -16.46 18.65 -2.58
CA SER A 149 -15.22 19.24 -2.07
C SER A 149 -14.98 18.81 -0.63
N GLN A 150 -13.77 18.35 -0.35
CA GLN A 150 -13.28 17.99 0.99
C GLN A 150 -12.10 18.87 1.43
N GLY A 151 -11.87 20.00 0.72
CA GLY A 151 -10.73 20.86 0.92
C GLY A 151 -9.46 20.28 0.28
N ASP A 152 -8.32 20.57 0.87
CA ASP A 152 -7.01 20.10 0.39
C ASP A 152 -6.87 18.59 0.56
N ILE A 153 -6.30 17.96 -0.45
CA ILE A 153 -6.01 16.52 -0.48
C ILE A 153 -4.50 16.33 -0.40
N THR A 154 -4.08 15.42 0.47
CA THR A 154 -2.68 15.01 0.59
C THR A 154 -2.52 13.57 0.11
N PHE A 155 -1.56 13.36 -0.80
CA PHE A 155 -1.13 12.03 -1.22
C PHE A 155 0.03 11.56 -0.33
N TYR A 156 -0.03 10.31 0.11
CA TYR A 156 1.02 9.64 0.88
C TYR A 156 1.49 8.42 0.10
N ALA A 157 2.79 8.36 -0.15
CA ALA A 157 3.39 7.25 -0.87
C ALA A 157 4.63 6.72 -0.15
N SER A 158 4.83 5.41 -0.26
CA SER A 158 6.06 4.71 0.11
C SER A 158 6.55 3.85 -1.05
N GLY A 159 7.87 3.57 -1.10
CA GLY A 159 8.49 2.80 -2.16
C GLY A 159 9.89 2.32 -1.82
#